data_4da3bbe78eaf6825c4622a78bff8ed1b
#
_entry.id   4da3bbe78eaf6825c4622a78bff8ed1b
#
_cell.length_a   1.000
_cell.length_b   1.000
_cell.length_c   1.000
_cell.angle_alpha   90.00
_cell.angle_beta   90.00
_cell.angle_gamma   90.00
#
_symmetry.space_group_name_H-M   'P 1'
#
loop_
_entity.id
_entity.type
_entity.pdbx_description
1 polymer ?
#
loop_
_entity_poly.entity_id
_entity_poly.type
_entity_poly.pdbx_seq_one_letter_code
_entity_poly.pdbx_strand_id
1 'polypeptide(L)'
;MTVIGLLGSCINLESESYDSINTTIFPTNADDADALVIAAAYGPFRADGYSGLFQCAKGGLASNTDMSTDLLDCKWGDSWWPAVLQLNFTATSDIPTSFYGTWANHIGKMTLTLDRISGIDMKEEEKTRLIAETRCGRGWLAYILYDLYGPIQIPSLEVLQNPTQKVIVPRSSKEETVKLIEDDLKAAAEVLPAKYSKSDENFGRFTKGLAYTVLMKLYMHEKEWGKAVECGREVMKCGYSLVTNYKDIFTLDNEGNDEMIFSCIETRGVNEQMWHAHVLPSNYPTTNPNIQKWNGYRMPWQFYHSFDPKDKRLEVICSEYVGTDGVTYNETNPGEYLDKGALPIKYGEDPTQTSENSEVDVVVYRYADVLTLMAEALARSNNAVTQEAVDRLNDVHTRAGLAAYQLSDFTSLDDFLGAVLKERGHELWGEGCRRSDLIRYGLYIDYAIKYKGSTTAKEYMNLMPLPQSVITESSGQVIQNEGY
;
A
#
# COMPACT_ATOMS: atom_id res chain seq x y z
N MET A 1 78.05 25.01 -10.96
CA MET A 1 77.18 25.01 -9.79
C MET A 1 75.85 25.62 -10.22
N THR A 2 74.88 24.78 -10.58
CA THR A 2 73.57 25.21 -11.05
C THR A 2 72.54 24.89 -9.94
N VAL A 3 71.94 25.92 -9.37
CA VAL A 3 70.94 25.83 -8.31
C VAL A 3 69.58 25.61 -9.01
N ILE A 4 69.01 24.45 -8.80
CA ILE A 4 67.59 24.14 -9.23
C ILE A 4 66.70 24.56 -8.09
N GLY A 5 65.91 25.64 -8.32
CA GLY A 5 64.83 26.07 -7.41
C GLY A 5 63.63 25.16 -7.56
N LEU A 6 63.23 24.46 -6.51
CA LEU A 6 61.95 23.77 -6.38
C LEU A 6 60.84 24.80 -6.14
N LEU A 7 59.99 25.03 -7.16
CA LEU A 7 58.72 25.70 -7.00
C LEU A 7 57.68 24.69 -6.47
N GLY A 8 57.41 24.76 -5.20
CA GLY A 8 56.29 24.07 -4.57
C GLY A 8 54.99 24.78 -4.97
N SER A 9 54.25 24.22 -5.94
CA SER A 9 52.88 24.61 -6.25
C SER A 9 51.97 23.92 -5.23
N CYS A 10 51.41 24.66 -4.30
CA CYS A 10 50.24 24.21 -3.52
C CYS A 10 49.06 24.19 -4.46
N ILE A 11 48.79 23.04 -5.07
CA ILE A 11 47.56 22.78 -5.76
C ILE A 11 46.53 22.42 -4.68
N ASN A 12 45.53 23.26 -4.53
CA ASN A 12 44.37 22.95 -3.70
C ASN A 12 43.64 21.79 -4.41
N LEU A 13 43.69 20.60 -3.84
CA LEU A 13 43.11 19.37 -4.39
C LEU A 13 41.64 19.19 -3.91
N GLU A 14 40.96 20.26 -3.53
CA GLU A 14 39.53 20.19 -3.34
C GLU A 14 38.82 20.22 -4.72
N SER A 15 38.54 19.06 -5.20
CA SER A 15 37.69 18.87 -6.40
C SER A 15 36.24 19.12 -5.98
N GLU A 16 35.69 20.26 -6.36
CA GLU A 16 34.24 20.45 -6.28
C GLU A 16 33.60 19.55 -7.35
N SER A 17 32.87 18.54 -6.89
CA SER A 17 32.09 17.67 -7.77
C SER A 17 30.79 18.38 -8.11
N TYR A 18 30.68 18.90 -9.33
CA TYR A 18 29.48 19.58 -9.83
C TYR A 18 28.41 18.61 -10.36
N ASP A 19 28.73 17.31 -10.55
CA ASP A 19 27.87 16.32 -11.19
C ASP A 19 27.27 15.27 -10.21
N SER A 20 27.50 15.43 -8.91
CA SER A 20 26.93 14.53 -7.90
C SER A 20 26.48 15.31 -6.66
N ILE A 21 25.31 14.93 -6.13
CA ILE A 21 24.83 15.50 -4.85
C ILE A 21 25.81 15.08 -3.75
N ASN A 22 26.54 16.06 -3.22
CA ASN A 22 27.42 15.82 -2.08
C ASN A 22 26.59 15.77 -0.80
N THR A 23 26.43 14.57 -0.25
CA THR A 23 25.60 14.33 0.95
C THR A 23 26.10 15.05 2.22
N THR A 24 27.32 15.60 2.20
CA THR A 24 27.85 16.39 3.33
C THR A 24 27.42 17.85 3.31
N ILE A 25 26.99 18.36 2.15
CA ILE A 25 26.56 19.75 1.97
C ILE A 25 25.09 19.90 1.54
N PHE A 26 24.41 18.82 1.18
CA PHE A 26 23.00 18.80 0.78
C PHE A 26 22.12 18.29 1.95
N PRO A 27 20.98 18.92 2.29
CA PRO A 27 20.36 20.11 1.67
C PRO A 27 20.99 21.43 2.17
N THR A 28 20.89 22.52 1.36
CA THR A 28 21.45 23.85 1.70
C THR A 28 20.37 24.94 1.86
N ASN A 29 19.19 24.71 1.31
CA ASN A 29 18.08 25.66 1.28
C ASN A 29 16.72 24.94 1.31
N ALA A 30 15.63 25.68 1.24
CA ALA A 30 14.26 25.13 1.31
C ALA A 30 13.94 24.18 0.16
N ASP A 31 14.32 24.53 -1.08
CA ASP A 31 14.06 23.69 -2.26
C ASP A 31 14.81 22.36 -2.17
N ASP A 32 16.06 22.39 -1.70
CA ASP A 32 16.85 21.20 -1.45
C ASP A 32 16.21 20.31 -0.36
N ALA A 33 15.67 20.96 0.69
CA ALA A 33 15.00 20.26 1.79
C ALA A 33 13.70 19.59 1.30
N ASP A 34 12.91 20.27 0.47
CA ASP A 34 11.71 19.69 -0.14
C ASP A 34 12.07 18.52 -1.05
N ALA A 35 13.08 18.64 -1.91
CA ALA A 35 13.56 17.55 -2.77
C ALA A 35 14.02 16.34 -1.96
N LEU A 36 14.72 16.57 -0.83
CA LEU A 36 15.15 15.51 0.08
C LEU A 36 13.95 14.78 0.71
N VAL A 37 12.92 15.52 1.13
CA VAL A 37 11.68 14.96 1.69
C VAL A 37 10.94 14.14 0.62
N ILE A 38 10.80 14.66 -0.61
CA ILE A 38 10.21 13.92 -1.73
C ILE A 38 10.95 12.59 -1.94
N ALA A 39 12.27 12.61 -2.01
CA ALA A 39 13.06 11.40 -2.23
C ALA A 39 12.97 10.39 -1.07
N ALA A 40 13.01 10.86 0.18
CA ALA A 40 13.05 10.00 1.34
C ALA A 40 11.68 9.52 1.81
N ALA A 41 10.71 10.45 1.91
CA ALA A 41 9.40 10.19 2.50
C ALA A 41 8.37 9.72 1.46
N TYR A 42 8.39 10.23 0.23
CA TYR A 42 7.45 9.82 -0.82
C TYR A 42 8.00 8.70 -1.71
N GLY A 43 9.33 8.58 -1.83
CA GLY A 43 9.98 7.58 -2.69
C GLY A 43 9.45 6.15 -2.57
N PRO A 44 9.15 5.61 -1.37
CA PRO A 44 8.54 4.30 -1.22
C PRO A 44 7.12 4.18 -1.75
N PHE A 45 6.30 5.25 -1.65
CA PHE A 45 4.86 5.23 -1.87
C PHE A 45 4.48 5.54 -3.31
N ARG A 46 5.00 4.74 -4.25
CA ARG A 46 4.77 4.83 -5.69
C ARG A 46 4.21 3.53 -6.24
N ALA A 47 3.65 3.58 -7.44
CA ALA A 47 3.15 2.44 -8.19
C ALA A 47 3.79 2.32 -9.59
N ASP A 48 4.90 3.00 -9.82
CA ASP A 48 5.61 3.12 -11.09
C ASP A 48 6.20 1.78 -11.57
N GLY A 49 5.62 1.22 -12.61
CA GLY A 49 6.10 0.02 -13.29
C GLY A 49 6.44 -1.13 -12.34
N TYR A 50 7.73 -1.36 -12.14
CA TYR A 50 8.29 -2.35 -11.20
C TYR A 50 8.88 -1.70 -9.93
N SER A 51 8.57 -0.43 -9.67
CA SER A 51 9.09 0.36 -8.54
C SER A 51 7.99 0.83 -7.61
N GLY A 52 8.35 1.00 -6.33
CA GLY A 52 7.43 1.47 -5.30
C GLY A 52 6.65 0.35 -4.62
N LEU A 53 6.08 0.68 -3.46
CA LEU A 53 5.31 -0.27 -2.64
C LEU A 53 3.99 -0.67 -3.29
N PHE A 54 3.39 0.20 -4.11
CA PHE A 54 2.05 0.01 -4.64
C PHE A 54 2.01 -0.40 -6.11
N GLN A 55 3.16 -0.75 -6.69
CA GLN A 55 3.21 -1.35 -8.01
C GLN A 55 2.31 -2.60 -8.10
N CYS A 56 1.73 -2.88 -9.25
CA CYS A 56 0.88 -4.05 -9.43
C CYS A 56 1.66 -5.34 -9.76
N ALA A 57 2.96 -5.24 -10.05
CA ALA A 57 3.82 -6.37 -10.39
C ALA A 57 4.36 -7.11 -9.15
N LYS A 58 5.35 -8.00 -9.35
CA LYS A 58 6.10 -8.66 -8.27
C LYS A 58 6.72 -7.62 -7.35
N GLY A 59 6.64 -7.82 -6.05
CA GLY A 59 7.13 -6.86 -5.07
C GLY A 59 6.17 -5.73 -4.72
N GLY A 60 5.02 -5.62 -5.37
CA GLY A 60 3.97 -4.68 -4.99
C GLY A 60 3.14 -5.17 -3.80
N LEU A 61 2.78 -4.26 -2.90
CA LEU A 61 2.07 -4.61 -1.67
C LEU A 61 0.67 -5.14 -1.97
N ALA A 62 -0.16 -4.37 -2.70
CA ALA A 62 -1.55 -4.70 -2.94
C ALA A 62 -1.73 -6.04 -3.67
N SER A 63 -1.02 -6.23 -4.79
CA SER A 63 -1.11 -7.47 -5.55
C SER A 63 -0.68 -8.69 -4.74
N ASN A 64 0.42 -8.61 -3.98
CA ASN A 64 0.91 -9.75 -3.23
C ASN A 64 0.05 -10.08 -1.99
N THR A 65 -0.50 -9.07 -1.31
CA THR A 65 -1.38 -9.29 -0.16
C THR A 65 -2.76 -9.80 -0.55
N ASP A 66 -3.32 -9.34 -1.68
CA ASP A 66 -4.61 -9.82 -2.15
C ASP A 66 -4.50 -11.18 -2.89
N MET A 67 -3.40 -11.43 -3.61
CA MET A 67 -3.16 -12.72 -4.29
C MET A 67 -3.08 -13.91 -3.32
N SER A 68 -2.62 -13.70 -2.10
CA SER A 68 -2.58 -14.74 -1.06
C SER A 68 -3.94 -15.02 -0.39
N THR A 69 -5.02 -14.41 -0.89
CA THR A 69 -6.37 -14.48 -0.31
C THR A 69 -7.39 -15.03 -1.30
N ASP A 70 -8.68 -14.97 -0.96
CA ASP A 70 -9.80 -15.36 -1.82
C ASP A 70 -10.08 -14.41 -3.00
N LEU A 71 -9.50 -13.20 -3.02
CA LEU A 71 -9.87 -12.13 -3.94
C LEU A 71 -9.28 -12.25 -5.34
N LEU A 72 -7.99 -12.51 -5.44
CA LEU A 72 -7.24 -12.50 -6.69
C LEU A 72 -6.42 -13.78 -6.88
N ASP A 73 -6.14 -14.11 -8.13
CA ASP A 73 -5.29 -15.22 -8.54
C ASP A 73 -4.37 -14.76 -9.68
N CYS A 74 -3.28 -15.48 -9.90
CA CYS A 74 -2.36 -15.25 -11.01
C CYS A 74 -2.11 -16.54 -11.78
N LYS A 75 -2.23 -16.47 -13.11
CA LYS A 75 -2.06 -17.62 -14.00
C LYS A 75 -0.60 -17.97 -14.29
N TRP A 76 0.31 -17.05 -14.01
CA TRP A 76 1.72 -17.26 -14.34
C TRP A 76 2.36 -18.29 -13.42
N GLY A 77 3.10 -19.23 -14.03
CA GLY A 77 3.69 -20.37 -13.35
C GLY A 77 5.14 -20.19 -12.93
N ASP A 78 5.67 -18.95 -12.92
CA ASP A 78 7.01 -18.71 -12.37
C ASP A 78 7.06 -18.94 -10.84
N SER A 79 8.25 -18.96 -10.27
CA SER A 79 8.42 -19.32 -8.85
C SER A 79 7.78 -18.34 -7.87
N TRP A 80 7.54 -17.09 -8.27
CA TRP A 80 6.99 -16.05 -7.40
C TRP A 80 5.50 -16.27 -7.10
N TRP A 81 4.65 -16.30 -8.15
CA TRP A 81 3.21 -16.31 -7.96
C TRP A 81 2.68 -17.56 -7.24
N PRO A 82 3.08 -18.79 -7.61
CA PRO A 82 2.69 -19.97 -6.83
C PRO A 82 3.12 -19.90 -5.37
N ALA A 83 4.29 -19.32 -5.07
CA ALA A 83 4.74 -19.18 -3.69
C ALA A 83 3.90 -18.16 -2.89
N VAL A 84 3.51 -17.04 -3.50
CA VAL A 84 2.59 -16.06 -2.87
C VAL A 84 1.22 -16.68 -2.65
N LEU A 85 0.62 -17.27 -3.71
CA LEU A 85 -0.72 -17.83 -3.69
C LEU A 85 -0.88 -18.89 -2.60
N GLN A 86 0.12 -19.74 -2.41
CA GLN A 86 0.06 -20.89 -1.50
C GLN A 86 0.76 -20.66 -0.16
N LEU A 87 1.25 -19.45 0.11
CA LEU A 87 2.10 -19.17 1.28
C LEU A 87 3.25 -20.16 1.39
N ASN A 88 3.95 -20.40 0.28
CA ASN A 88 5.08 -21.33 0.20
C ASN A 88 6.39 -20.56 0.02
N PHE A 89 6.79 -19.81 1.03
CA PHE A 89 8.02 -19.06 1.05
C PHE A 89 8.75 -19.18 2.39
N THR A 90 10.04 -18.96 2.37
CA THR A 90 10.95 -19.04 3.51
C THR A 90 11.79 -17.77 3.64
N ALA A 91 12.61 -17.67 4.67
CA ALA A 91 13.55 -16.56 4.87
C ALA A 91 14.55 -16.35 3.70
N THR A 92 14.74 -17.35 2.85
CA THR A 92 15.62 -17.27 1.67
C THR A 92 14.87 -17.02 0.36
N SER A 93 13.54 -16.92 0.39
CA SER A 93 12.74 -16.62 -0.79
C SER A 93 12.82 -15.14 -1.15
N ASP A 94 12.65 -14.82 -2.43
CA ASP A 94 12.68 -13.43 -2.93
C ASP A 94 11.55 -12.56 -2.35
N ILE A 95 10.40 -13.17 -2.01
CA ILE A 95 9.22 -12.45 -1.53
C ILE A 95 9.50 -11.62 -0.27
N PRO A 96 9.94 -12.20 0.87
CA PRO A 96 10.25 -11.41 2.05
C PRO A 96 11.43 -10.45 1.82
N THR A 97 12.40 -10.83 1.00
CA THR A 97 13.54 -9.96 0.66
C THR A 97 13.12 -8.75 -0.14
N SER A 98 12.20 -8.91 -1.09
CA SER A 98 11.67 -7.84 -1.95
C SER A 98 11.04 -6.71 -1.13
N PHE A 99 10.26 -7.02 -0.09
CA PHE A 99 9.66 -5.99 0.76
C PHE A 99 10.64 -5.46 1.81
N TYR A 100 11.18 -6.34 2.65
CA TYR A 100 12.03 -5.91 3.77
C TYR A 100 13.34 -5.31 3.30
N GLY A 101 14.07 -6.01 2.42
CA GLY A 101 15.39 -5.58 1.95
C GLY A 101 15.35 -4.26 1.19
N THR A 102 14.26 -3.99 0.45
CA THR A 102 14.11 -2.74 -0.31
C THR A 102 13.70 -1.58 0.59
N TRP A 103 12.76 -1.79 1.54
CA TRP A 103 12.10 -0.68 2.20
C TRP A 103 12.52 -0.43 3.65
N ALA A 104 13.02 -1.44 4.39
CA ALA A 104 13.36 -1.26 5.80
C ALA A 104 14.40 -0.15 6.04
N ASN A 105 15.35 0.04 5.12
CA ASN A 105 16.38 1.07 5.23
C ASN A 105 15.81 2.51 5.08
N HIS A 106 14.60 2.68 4.53
CA HIS A 106 13.97 4.00 4.41
C HIS A 106 13.55 4.58 5.77
N ILE A 107 13.36 3.75 6.80
CA ILE A 107 13.14 4.24 8.18
C ILE A 107 14.37 5.07 8.62
N GLY A 108 15.57 4.55 8.39
CA GLY A 108 16.82 5.28 8.67
C GLY A 108 16.99 6.52 7.78
N LYS A 109 16.67 6.43 6.48
CA LYS A 109 16.74 7.59 5.57
C LYS A 109 15.85 8.72 6.04
N MET A 110 14.60 8.44 6.43
CA MET A 110 13.67 9.46 6.94
C MET A 110 14.13 10.02 8.30
N THR A 111 14.75 9.19 9.16
CA THR A 111 15.35 9.67 10.42
C THR A 111 16.48 10.66 10.17
N LEU A 112 17.38 10.39 9.21
CA LEU A 112 18.43 11.33 8.79
C LEU A 112 17.83 12.58 8.12
N THR A 113 16.76 12.44 7.34
CA THR A 113 16.08 13.57 6.72
C THR A 113 15.52 14.53 7.76
N LEU A 114 14.87 14.02 8.81
CA LEU A 114 14.39 14.84 9.93
C LEU A 114 15.52 15.65 10.61
N ASP A 115 16.67 15.03 10.82
CA ASP A 115 17.85 15.71 11.39
C ASP A 115 18.35 16.83 10.46
N ARG A 116 18.53 16.52 9.17
CA ARG A 116 19.07 17.48 8.20
C ARG A 116 18.17 18.68 7.98
N ILE A 117 16.88 18.49 7.75
CA ILE A 117 15.95 19.59 7.49
C ILE A 117 15.75 20.48 8.72
N SER A 118 15.91 19.95 9.95
CA SER A 118 15.80 20.75 11.17
C SER A 118 16.86 21.86 11.23
N GLY A 119 18.03 21.64 10.65
CA GLY A 119 19.16 22.58 10.62
C GLY A 119 19.13 23.61 9.49
N ILE A 120 18.21 23.50 8.51
CA ILE A 120 18.16 24.39 7.34
C ILE A 120 17.48 25.73 7.68
N ASP A 121 18.07 26.82 7.21
CA ASP A 121 17.45 28.14 7.29
C ASP A 121 16.37 28.29 6.21
N MET A 122 15.12 28.28 6.65
CA MET A 122 13.93 28.41 5.81
C MET A 122 12.76 28.96 6.61
N LYS A 123 11.64 29.26 5.97
CA LYS A 123 10.40 29.67 6.66
C LYS A 123 9.96 28.55 7.63
N GLU A 124 9.63 28.95 8.85
CA GLU A 124 9.26 27.99 9.91
C GLU A 124 8.00 27.16 9.56
N GLU A 125 7.03 27.76 8.88
CA GLU A 125 5.83 27.07 8.40
C GLU A 125 6.18 25.93 7.43
N GLU A 126 7.06 26.20 6.47
CA GLU A 126 7.51 25.23 5.49
C GLU A 126 8.34 24.11 6.16
N LYS A 127 9.27 24.49 7.05
CA LYS A 127 10.04 23.52 7.84
C LYS A 127 9.13 22.58 8.61
N THR A 128 8.13 23.13 9.31
CA THR A 128 7.17 22.37 10.10
C THR A 128 6.38 21.40 9.23
N ARG A 129 5.95 21.82 8.03
CA ARG A 129 5.28 20.97 7.05
C ARG A 129 6.18 19.83 6.59
N LEU A 130 7.41 20.11 6.18
CA LEU A 130 8.36 19.10 5.70
C LEU A 130 8.73 18.06 6.78
N ILE A 131 8.86 18.50 8.03
CA ILE A 131 9.04 17.61 9.18
C ILE A 131 7.82 16.71 9.36
N ALA A 132 6.60 17.28 9.27
CA ALA A 132 5.36 16.53 9.41
C ALA A 132 5.17 15.50 8.28
N GLU A 133 5.47 15.87 7.04
CA GLU A 133 5.45 14.95 5.89
C GLU A 133 6.45 13.80 6.07
N THR A 134 7.68 14.10 6.51
CA THR A 134 8.70 13.07 6.75
C THR A 134 8.29 12.11 7.87
N ARG A 135 7.69 12.61 8.94
CA ARG A 135 7.12 11.78 10.01
C ARG A 135 5.96 10.94 9.50
N CYS A 136 5.04 11.52 8.72
CA CYS A 136 3.93 10.79 8.13
C CYS A 136 4.42 9.60 7.30
N GLY A 137 5.40 9.82 6.41
CA GLY A 137 6.00 8.75 5.60
C GLY A 137 6.70 7.70 6.45
N ARG A 138 7.46 8.10 7.50
CA ARG A 138 8.16 7.16 8.38
C ARG A 138 7.19 6.32 9.19
N GLY A 139 6.19 6.93 9.80
CA GLY A 139 5.15 6.22 10.55
C GLY A 139 4.35 5.26 9.67
N TRP A 140 4.01 5.68 8.45
CA TRP A 140 3.28 4.83 7.51
C TRP A 140 4.11 3.64 7.03
N LEU A 141 5.36 3.85 6.63
CA LEU A 141 6.25 2.76 6.24
C LEU A 141 6.52 1.80 7.42
N ALA A 142 6.72 2.35 8.61
CA ALA A 142 6.90 1.54 9.82
C ALA A 142 5.65 0.66 10.09
N TYR A 143 4.45 1.19 9.90
CA TYR A 143 3.21 0.42 10.00
C TYR A 143 3.15 -0.73 8.97
N ILE A 144 3.47 -0.46 7.70
CA ILE A 144 3.48 -1.50 6.65
C ILE A 144 4.47 -2.62 6.99
N LEU A 145 5.68 -2.26 7.40
CA LEU A 145 6.68 -3.25 7.79
C LEU A 145 6.27 -4.02 9.05
N TYR A 146 5.63 -3.35 9.99
CA TYR A 146 5.11 -3.97 11.21
C TYR A 146 3.96 -4.95 10.91
N ASP A 147 3.01 -4.61 10.04
CA ASP A 147 1.93 -5.51 9.61
C ASP A 147 2.46 -6.77 8.91
N LEU A 148 3.54 -6.62 8.13
CA LEU A 148 4.12 -7.75 7.38
C LEU A 148 5.08 -8.60 8.22
N TYR A 149 5.93 -8.00 9.04
CA TYR A 149 7.07 -8.68 9.69
C TYR A 149 7.04 -8.64 11.22
N GLY A 150 6.06 -7.97 11.84
CA GLY A 150 6.10 -7.69 13.27
C GLY A 150 7.11 -6.59 13.64
N PRO A 151 7.60 -6.53 14.88
CA PRO A 151 8.51 -5.49 15.33
C PRO A 151 9.71 -5.29 14.40
N ILE A 152 10.09 -4.03 14.15
CA ILE A 152 11.12 -3.65 13.18
C ILE A 152 12.41 -3.20 13.85
N GLN A 153 13.48 -3.04 13.05
CA GLN A 153 14.71 -2.38 13.48
C GLN A 153 14.52 -0.87 13.40
N ILE A 154 14.80 -0.16 14.50
CA ILE A 154 14.72 1.30 14.58
C ILE A 154 16.10 1.84 14.91
N PRO A 155 16.93 2.18 13.91
CA PRO A 155 18.26 2.72 14.14
C PRO A 155 18.20 4.12 14.77
N SER A 156 19.02 4.36 15.79
CA SER A 156 19.16 5.69 16.36
C SER A 156 19.90 6.64 15.42
N LEU A 157 19.68 7.94 15.60
CA LEU A 157 20.37 8.96 14.80
C LEU A 157 21.90 8.83 14.93
N GLU A 158 22.41 8.55 16.13
CA GLU A 158 23.85 8.35 16.37
C GLU A 158 24.43 7.22 15.51
N VAL A 159 23.72 6.08 15.41
CA VAL A 159 24.13 4.94 14.56
C VAL A 159 24.14 5.35 13.10
N LEU A 160 23.10 6.06 12.65
CA LEU A 160 22.95 6.48 11.25
C LEU A 160 23.99 7.52 10.82
N GLN A 161 24.40 8.40 11.72
CA GLN A 161 25.43 9.42 11.46
C GLN A 161 26.86 8.84 11.44
N ASN A 162 27.05 7.60 11.93
CA ASN A 162 28.34 6.91 11.99
C ASN A 162 28.35 5.60 11.18
N PRO A 163 28.11 5.63 9.85
CA PRO A 163 27.93 4.44 9.03
C PRO A 163 29.18 3.54 8.91
N THR A 164 30.36 4.06 9.28
CA THR A 164 31.60 3.28 9.32
C THR A 164 31.72 2.40 10.56
N GLN A 165 30.96 2.69 11.61
CA GLN A 165 30.85 1.83 12.78
C GLN A 165 29.87 0.70 12.47
N LYS A 166 30.33 -0.54 12.52
CA LYS A 166 29.47 -1.72 12.34
C LYS A 166 28.64 -1.97 13.61
N VAL A 167 27.63 -1.13 13.82
CA VAL A 167 26.67 -1.30 14.92
C VAL A 167 25.51 -2.16 14.43
N ILE A 168 25.27 -3.28 15.11
CA ILE A 168 24.10 -4.11 14.84
C ILE A 168 22.93 -3.52 15.59
N VAL A 169 21.86 -3.17 14.86
CA VAL A 169 20.59 -2.70 15.44
C VAL A 169 19.68 -3.91 15.61
N PRO A 170 19.35 -4.33 16.84
CA PRO A 170 18.38 -5.42 17.05
C PRO A 170 16.96 -4.98 16.64
N ARG A 171 16.04 -5.92 16.57
CA ARG A 171 14.62 -5.57 16.50
C ARG A 171 14.19 -4.84 17.76
N SER A 172 13.42 -3.79 17.59
CA SER A 172 12.77 -3.11 18.72
C SER A 172 11.68 -4.01 19.32
N SER A 173 11.22 -3.68 20.52
CA SER A 173 10.04 -4.33 21.07
C SER A 173 8.78 -3.95 20.26
N LYS A 174 7.71 -4.69 20.49
CA LYS A 174 6.38 -4.34 19.95
C LYS A 174 5.98 -2.93 20.36
N GLU A 175 6.11 -2.64 21.64
CA GLU A 175 5.73 -1.36 22.24
C GLU A 175 6.53 -0.19 21.65
N GLU A 176 7.83 -0.37 21.44
CA GLU A 176 8.68 0.65 20.81
C GLU A 176 8.30 0.89 19.34
N THR A 177 8.01 -0.19 18.61
CA THR A 177 7.56 -0.10 17.20
C THR A 177 6.22 0.62 17.09
N VAL A 178 5.24 0.23 17.88
CA VAL A 178 3.90 0.87 17.92
C VAL A 178 4.02 2.33 18.33
N LYS A 179 4.86 2.62 19.34
CA LYS A 179 5.09 3.99 19.81
C LYS A 179 5.72 4.88 18.72
N LEU A 180 6.69 4.39 17.95
CA LEU A 180 7.26 5.14 16.82
C LEU A 180 6.17 5.52 15.82
N ILE A 181 5.34 4.54 15.43
CA ILE A 181 4.25 4.73 14.48
C ILE A 181 3.24 5.76 15.00
N GLU A 182 2.82 5.61 16.25
CA GLU A 182 1.87 6.53 16.88
C GLU A 182 2.44 7.96 16.99
N ASP A 183 3.64 8.12 17.50
CA ASP A 183 4.26 9.44 17.72
C ASP A 183 4.45 10.19 16.41
N ASP A 184 4.88 9.49 15.36
CA ASP A 184 5.09 10.10 14.06
C ASP A 184 3.79 10.52 13.39
N LEU A 185 2.79 9.63 13.36
CA LEU A 185 1.53 9.91 12.70
C LEU A 185 0.69 10.95 13.46
N LYS A 186 0.70 10.94 14.80
CA LYS A 186 0.02 11.95 15.62
C LYS A 186 0.63 13.33 15.39
N ALA A 187 1.97 13.43 15.45
CA ALA A 187 2.65 14.69 15.19
C ALA A 187 2.42 15.21 13.76
N ALA A 188 2.34 14.32 12.78
CA ALA A 188 1.98 14.68 11.41
C ALA A 188 0.54 15.19 11.32
N ALA A 189 -0.42 14.52 11.96
CA ALA A 189 -1.83 14.88 11.93
C ALA A 189 -2.12 16.25 12.59
N GLU A 190 -1.28 16.70 13.55
CA GLU A 190 -1.41 18.02 14.15
C GLU A 190 -1.10 19.16 13.18
N VAL A 191 -0.21 18.92 12.22
CA VAL A 191 0.35 19.94 11.31
C VAL A 191 -0.28 19.88 9.92
N LEU A 192 -0.43 18.67 9.35
CA LEU A 192 -0.85 18.49 7.96
C LEU A 192 -2.29 18.95 7.74
N PRO A 193 -2.62 19.50 6.55
CA PRO A 193 -3.98 19.88 6.20
C PRO A 193 -4.91 18.68 6.12
N ALA A 194 -6.21 18.90 6.26
CA ALA A 194 -7.23 17.85 6.23
C ALA A 194 -7.16 17.02 4.93
N LYS A 195 -7.18 17.70 3.80
CA LYS A 195 -6.96 17.18 2.43
C LYS A 195 -6.51 18.32 1.53
N TYR A 196 -5.98 18.00 0.36
CA TYR A 196 -5.74 18.97 -0.72
C TYR A 196 -6.83 18.82 -1.79
N SER A 197 -7.21 19.93 -2.43
CA SER A 197 -8.04 19.90 -3.65
C SER A 197 -7.17 19.57 -4.86
N LYS A 198 -7.75 19.02 -5.94
CA LYS A 198 -7.01 18.69 -7.17
C LYS A 198 -6.31 19.92 -7.79
N SER A 199 -6.79 21.14 -7.52
CA SER A 199 -6.20 22.38 -8.02
C SER A 199 -5.12 22.98 -7.11
N ASP A 200 -4.85 22.39 -5.95
CA ASP A 200 -3.81 22.83 -5.03
C ASP A 200 -2.43 22.41 -5.57
N GLU A 201 -1.43 23.29 -5.48
CA GLU A 201 -0.05 22.99 -5.89
C GLU A 201 0.60 21.84 -5.09
N ASN A 202 0.08 21.57 -3.88
CA ASN A 202 0.50 20.49 -3.01
C ASN A 202 -0.36 19.22 -3.16
N PHE A 203 -1.25 19.15 -4.17
CA PHE A 203 -2.02 17.95 -4.44
C PHE A 203 -1.12 16.72 -4.56
N GLY A 204 -1.48 15.63 -3.91
CA GLY A 204 -0.67 14.40 -3.83
C GLY A 204 0.28 14.34 -2.62
N ARG A 205 0.46 15.43 -1.87
CA ARG A 205 1.22 15.40 -0.60
C ARG A 205 0.42 14.74 0.52
N PHE A 206 1.13 14.29 1.56
CA PHE A 206 0.52 13.66 2.73
C PHE A 206 -0.41 14.63 3.47
N THR A 207 -1.48 14.07 4.03
CA THR A 207 -2.57 14.82 4.65
C THR A 207 -2.87 14.30 6.05
N LYS A 208 -3.58 15.11 6.84
CA LYS A 208 -4.16 14.68 8.11
C LYS A 208 -5.07 13.46 7.94
N GLY A 209 -5.87 13.44 6.86
CA GLY A 209 -6.72 12.30 6.54
C GLY A 209 -5.93 11.00 6.36
N LEU A 210 -4.79 11.05 5.66
CA LEU A 210 -3.89 9.90 5.53
C LEU A 210 -3.31 9.48 6.88
N ALA A 211 -2.78 10.41 7.67
CA ALA A 211 -2.17 10.10 8.96
C ALA A 211 -3.15 9.40 9.90
N TYR A 212 -4.39 9.90 10.02
CA TYR A 212 -5.43 9.24 10.82
C TYR A 212 -5.92 7.92 10.22
N THR A 213 -5.93 7.77 8.90
CA THR A 213 -6.27 6.48 8.27
C THR A 213 -5.24 5.41 8.63
N VAL A 214 -3.95 5.74 8.59
CA VAL A 214 -2.88 4.80 8.99
C VAL A 214 -2.93 4.51 10.49
N LEU A 215 -3.16 5.51 11.35
CA LEU A 215 -3.38 5.30 12.79
C LEU A 215 -4.59 4.38 13.05
N MET A 216 -5.69 4.59 12.34
CA MET A 216 -6.86 3.72 12.42
C MET A 216 -6.50 2.27 12.09
N LYS A 217 -5.76 2.03 11.00
CA LYS A 217 -5.30 0.69 10.60
C LYS A 217 -4.37 0.07 11.64
N LEU A 218 -3.45 0.86 12.23
CA LEU A 218 -2.63 0.41 13.36
C LEU A 218 -3.48 -0.05 14.54
N TYR A 219 -4.47 0.75 14.95
CA TYR A 219 -5.33 0.40 16.08
C TYR A 219 -6.27 -0.78 15.78
N MET A 220 -6.70 -0.94 14.52
CA MET A 220 -7.41 -2.16 14.09
C MET A 220 -6.51 -3.41 14.20
N HIS A 221 -5.24 -3.30 13.80
CA HIS A 221 -4.24 -4.37 13.94
C HIS A 221 -3.99 -4.72 15.42
N GLU A 222 -3.84 -3.71 16.28
CA GLU A 222 -3.64 -3.86 17.73
C GLU A 222 -4.92 -4.24 18.50
N LYS A 223 -6.08 -4.29 17.82
CA LYS A 223 -7.40 -4.53 18.44
C LYS A 223 -7.81 -3.48 19.46
N GLU A 224 -7.28 -2.27 19.30
CA GLU A 224 -7.58 -1.08 20.09
C GLU A 224 -8.81 -0.35 19.50
N TRP A 225 -9.96 -1.05 19.49
CA TRP A 225 -11.16 -0.65 18.73
C TRP A 225 -11.63 0.77 19.03
N GLY A 226 -11.59 1.20 20.29
CA GLY A 226 -11.99 2.55 20.68
C GLY A 226 -11.11 3.63 20.05
N LYS A 227 -9.78 3.44 20.05
CA LYS A 227 -8.85 4.36 19.38
C LYS A 227 -9.03 4.36 17.86
N ALA A 228 -9.36 3.20 17.27
CA ALA A 228 -9.67 3.12 15.84
C ALA A 228 -10.92 3.97 15.50
N VAL A 229 -11.97 3.91 16.32
CA VAL A 229 -13.17 4.75 16.18
C VAL A 229 -12.82 6.25 16.26
N GLU A 230 -11.99 6.65 17.22
CA GLU A 230 -11.54 8.05 17.36
C GLU A 230 -10.83 8.52 16.08
N CYS A 231 -9.88 7.74 15.56
CA CYS A 231 -9.17 8.07 14.32
C CYS A 231 -10.14 8.15 13.12
N GLY A 232 -11.05 7.20 12.97
CA GLY A 232 -12.04 7.22 11.89
C GLY A 232 -12.92 8.48 11.97
N ARG A 233 -13.33 8.92 13.16
CA ARG A 233 -14.05 10.19 13.34
C ARG A 233 -13.23 11.40 12.89
N GLU A 234 -11.93 11.41 13.12
CA GLU A 234 -11.05 12.50 12.63
C GLU A 234 -10.95 12.49 11.10
N VAL A 235 -10.85 11.31 10.46
CA VAL A 235 -10.91 11.22 8.98
C VAL A 235 -12.23 11.73 8.44
N MET A 236 -13.36 11.39 9.08
CA MET A 236 -14.69 11.87 8.67
C MET A 236 -14.81 13.40 8.71
N LYS A 237 -14.08 14.08 9.59
CA LYS A 237 -14.02 15.56 9.64
C LYS A 237 -13.18 16.18 8.53
N CYS A 238 -12.37 15.41 7.81
CA CYS A 238 -11.50 15.92 6.74
C CYS A 238 -12.25 16.25 5.45
N GLY A 239 -13.55 15.91 5.34
CA GLY A 239 -14.41 16.31 4.22
C GLY A 239 -14.30 15.39 3.00
N TYR A 240 -13.98 14.11 3.21
CA TYR A 240 -14.10 13.07 2.18
C TYR A 240 -15.57 12.66 1.97
N SER A 241 -15.90 12.18 0.78
CA SER A 241 -17.22 11.64 0.46
C SER A 241 -17.15 10.53 -0.58
N LEU A 242 -18.11 9.61 -0.57
CA LEU A 242 -18.15 8.53 -1.53
C LEU A 242 -18.49 9.05 -2.93
N VAL A 243 -17.80 8.54 -3.95
CA VAL A 243 -18.17 8.72 -5.36
C VAL A 243 -19.44 7.91 -5.64
N THR A 244 -20.40 8.51 -6.33
CA THR A 244 -21.72 7.90 -6.55
C THR A 244 -21.66 6.60 -7.34
N ASN A 245 -20.86 6.57 -8.42
CA ASN A 245 -20.71 5.36 -9.24
C ASN A 245 -19.35 4.73 -8.96
N TYR A 246 -19.36 3.47 -8.56
CA TYR A 246 -18.13 2.75 -8.18
C TYR A 246 -17.04 2.77 -9.28
N LYS A 247 -17.42 2.54 -10.54
CA LYS A 247 -16.47 2.51 -11.65
C LYS A 247 -15.77 3.85 -11.89
N ASP A 248 -16.43 4.97 -11.56
CA ASP A 248 -15.88 6.31 -11.80
C ASP A 248 -14.74 6.65 -10.83
N ILE A 249 -14.56 5.86 -9.75
CA ILE A 249 -13.47 6.03 -8.79
C ILE A 249 -12.10 5.84 -9.47
N PHE A 250 -12.02 4.95 -10.46
CA PHE A 250 -10.79 4.39 -11.01
C PHE A 250 -10.54 4.83 -12.46
N THR A 251 -10.98 6.02 -12.83
CA THR A 251 -10.88 6.54 -14.20
C THR A 251 -10.03 7.78 -14.27
N LEU A 252 -9.31 7.96 -15.39
CA LEU A 252 -8.45 9.12 -15.66
C LEU A 252 -9.21 10.46 -15.52
N ASP A 253 -10.48 10.50 -15.99
CA ASP A 253 -11.29 11.71 -15.95
C ASP A 253 -11.71 12.12 -14.54
N ASN A 254 -11.68 11.21 -13.58
CA ASN A 254 -12.15 11.43 -12.20
C ASN A 254 -11.06 11.23 -11.13
N GLU A 255 -9.80 11.34 -11.51
CA GLU A 255 -8.68 11.30 -10.55
C GLU A 255 -8.75 12.44 -9.54
N GLY A 256 -8.24 12.21 -8.34
CA GLY A 256 -8.28 13.18 -7.26
C GLY A 256 -9.70 13.50 -6.79
N ASN A 257 -10.64 12.57 -6.97
CA ASN A 257 -12.03 12.71 -6.51
C ASN A 257 -12.12 12.75 -4.97
N ASP A 258 -13.28 13.16 -4.47
CA ASP A 258 -13.49 13.37 -3.03
C ASP A 258 -13.43 12.09 -2.16
N GLU A 259 -13.40 10.91 -2.76
CA GLU A 259 -13.24 9.66 -2.02
C GLU A 259 -11.75 9.35 -1.73
N MET A 260 -10.81 9.91 -2.50
CA MET A 260 -9.39 9.62 -2.37
C MET A 260 -8.78 10.22 -1.11
N ILE A 261 -8.21 9.34 -0.26
CA ILE A 261 -7.36 9.73 0.87
C ILE A 261 -5.90 9.76 0.43
N PHE A 262 -5.49 8.76 -0.35
CA PHE A 262 -4.19 8.72 -1.01
C PHE A 262 -4.24 7.86 -2.26
N SER A 263 -3.72 8.39 -3.37
CA SER A 263 -3.41 7.66 -4.60
C SER A 263 -1.95 7.87 -4.98
N CYS A 264 -1.35 6.89 -5.65
CA CYS A 264 -0.13 7.15 -6.39
C CYS A 264 -0.51 7.89 -7.66
N ILE A 265 -0.02 9.11 -7.80
CA ILE A 265 -0.27 9.94 -8.99
C ILE A 265 0.62 9.43 -10.11
N GLU A 266 -0.03 9.00 -11.19
CA GLU A 266 0.64 8.50 -12.37
C GLU A 266 0.71 9.61 -13.43
N THR A 267 1.85 9.73 -14.08
CA THR A 267 2.10 10.77 -15.07
C THR A 267 2.93 10.21 -16.21
N ARG A 268 2.49 10.43 -17.45
CA ARG A 268 3.13 9.92 -18.66
C ARG A 268 4.63 10.19 -18.68
N GLY A 269 5.42 9.10 -18.78
CA GLY A 269 6.87 9.15 -18.85
C GLY A 269 7.58 9.49 -17.52
N VAL A 270 6.85 9.56 -16.41
CA VAL A 270 7.41 9.82 -15.09
C VAL A 270 7.13 8.68 -14.12
N ASN A 271 5.85 8.44 -13.85
CA ASN A 271 5.35 7.28 -13.08
C ASN A 271 4.17 6.72 -13.85
N GLU A 272 4.13 5.43 -14.07
CA GLU A 272 3.06 4.78 -14.84
C GLU A 272 2.82 3.37 -14.33
N GLN A 273 1.57 3.01 -14.11
CA GLN A 273 1.20 1.69 -13.61
C GLN A 273 0.87 0.69 -14.74
N MET A 274 0.83 -0.62 -14.42
CA MET A 274 0.72 -1.69 -15.43
C MET A 274 -0.47 -2.63 -15.18
N TRP A 275 -1.55 -2.17 -14.54
CA TRP A 275 -2.67 -3.06 -14.16
C TRP A 275 -3.29 -3.77 -15.36
N HIS A 276 -3.61 -3.04 -16.42
CA HIS A 276 -4.23 -3.62 -17.63
C HIS A 276 -3.31 -4.66 -18.29
N ALA A 277 -2.02 -4.40 -18.36
CA ALA A 277 -1.08 -5.38 -18.90
C ALA A 277 -1.10 -6.70 -18.11
N HIS A 278 -1.18 -6.63 -16.79
CA HIS A 278 -1.25 -7.81 -15.94
C HIS A 278 -2.58 -8.57 -16.04
N VAL A 279 -3.68 -7.88 -16.33
CA VAL A 279 -5.04 -8.44 -16.33
C VAL A 279 -5.47 -8.96 -17.70
N LEU A 280 -5.31 -8.14 -18.76
CA LEU A 280 -6.01 -8.37 -20.03
C LEU A 280 -5.42 -9.54 -20.83
N PRO A 281 -6.27 -10.44 -21.37
CA PRO A 281 -5.87 -11.43 -22.36
C PRO A 281 -5.53 -10.81 -23.72
N SER A 282 -4.66 -11.47 -24.51
CA SER A 282 -4.20 -10.98 -25.82
C SER A 282 -5.34 -10.70 -26.81
N ASN A 283 -6.46 -11.43 -26.69
CA ASN A 283 -7.65 -11.30 -27.55
C ASN A 283 -8.74 -10.42 -26.96
N TYR A 284 -8.54 -9.80 -25.79
CA TYR A 284 -9.53 -8.90 -25.19
C TYR A 284 -9.68 -7.62 -26.04
N PRO A 285 -10.91 -7.22 -26.43
CA PRO A 285 -11.15 -6.05 -27.25
C PRO A 285 -11.02 -4.78 -26.39
N THR A 286 -9.93 -4.04 -26.57
CA THR A 286 -9.72 -2.72 -25.97
C THR A 286 -10.08 -1.62 -26.96
N THR A 287 -10.54 -0.45 -26.47
CA THR A 287 -10.75 0.73 -27.30
C THR A 287 -9.41 1.29 -27.79
N ASN A 288 -8.38 1.23 -26.95
CA ASN A 288 -7.01 1.52 -27.34
C ASN A 288 -6.26 0.23 -27.70
N PRO A 289 -5.92 -0.01 -29.00
CA PRO A 289 -5.28 -1.25 -29.44
C PRO A 289 -3.81 -1.38 -28.99
N ASN A 290 -3.20 -0.29 -28.52
CA ASN A 290 -1.80 -0.28 -28.11
C ASN A 290 -1.57 -0.83 -26.69
N ILE A 291 -2.64 -1.06 -25.91
CA ILE A 291 -2.53 -1.60 -24.56
C ILE A 291 -1.89 -2.99 -24.61
N GLN A 292 -0.75 -3.15 -23.94
CA GLN A 292 -0.07 -4.44 -23.77
C GLN A 292 -0.93 -5.37 -22.90
N LYS A 293 -0.94 -6.67 -23.20
CA LYS A 293 -1.81 -7.67 -22.58
C LYS A 293 -1.03 -8.94 -22.26
N TRP A 294 -0.86 -9.24 -20.95
CA TRP A 294 -0.05 -10.37 -20.47
C TRP A 294 -0.87 -11.53 -19.90
N ASN A 295 -2.19 -11.39 -19.79
CA ASN A 295 -3.10 -12.48 -19.41
C ASN A 295 -2.78 -13.12 -18.04
N GLY A 296 -2.51 -12.33 -17.01
CA GLY A 296 -2.03 -12.82 -15.69
C GLY A 296 -3.13 -12.93 -14.64
N TYR A 297 -3.65 -11.79 -14.18
CA TYR A 297 -4.49 -11.72 -12.98
C TYR A 297 -5.95 -12.08 -13.23
N ARG A 298 -6.55 -12.77 -12.25
CA ARG A 298 -7.94 -13.20 -12.29
C ARG A 298 -8.62 -13.01 -10.93
N MET A 299 -9.91 -12.73 -10.98
CA MET A 299 -10.79 -12.86 -9.82
C MET A 299 -11.38 -14.27 -9.85
N PRO A 300 -11.09 -15.14 -8.86
CA PRO A 300 -11.61 -16.50 -8.83
C PRO A 300 -13.15 -16.53 -8.96
N TRP A 301 -13.67 -17.47 -9.73
CA TRP A 301 -15.12 -17.60 -9.94
C TRP A 301 -15.90 -17.71 -8.64
N GLN A 302 -15.36 -18.42 -7.65
CA GLN A 302 -15.99 -18.54 -6.34
C GLN A 302 -16.18 -17.18 -5.66
N PHE A 303 -15.20 -16.28 -5.78
CA PHE A 303 -15.34 -14.93 -5.24
C PHE A 303 -16.29 -14.09 -6.08
N TYR A 304 -16.20 -14.15 -7.41
CA TYR A 304 -17.14 -13.50 -8.33
C TYR A 304 -18.61 -13.87 -8.00
N HIS A 305 -18.92 -15.14 -7.79
CA HIS A 305 -20.27 -15.60 -7.44
C HIS A 305 -20.73 -15.23 -6.03
N SER A 306 -19.88 -14.65 -5.21
CA SER A 306 -20.27 -14.12 -3.90
C SER A 306 -20.99 -12.78 -3.96
N PHE A 307 -20.88 -12.06 -5.10
CA PHE A 307 -21.60 -10.82 -5.33
C PHE A 307 -23.10 -11.08 -5.59
N ASP A 308 -23.94 -10.14 -5.16
CA ASP A 308 -25.33 -10.09 -5.65
C ASP A 308 -25.32 -9.70 -7.13
N PRO A 309 -26.14 -10.33 -7.98
CA PRO A 309 -26.23 -9.96 -9.41
C PRO A 309 -26.60 -8.49 -9.67
N LYS A 310 -27.16 -7.79 -8.70
CA LYS A 310 -27.50 -6.35 -8.78
C LYS A 310 -26.36 -5.44 -8.34
N ASP A 311 -25.28 -6.01 -7.84
CA ASP A 311 -24.15 -5.25 -7.32
C ASP A 311 -23.46 -4.49 -8.45
N LYS A 312 -23.49 -3.16 -8.39
CA LYS A 312 -22.89 -2.29 -9.42
C LYS A 312 -21.37 -2.43 -9.54
N ARG A 313 -20.70 -2.97 -8.54
CA ARG A 313 -19.27 -3.23 -8.59
C ARG A 313 -18.89 -4.30 -9.60
N LEU A 314 -19.85 -5.12 -10.04
CA LEU A 314 -19.68 -6.05 -11.15
C LEU A 314 -19.39 -5.35 -12.49
N GLU A 315 -19.68 -4.06 -12.63
CA GLU A 315 -19.37 -3.28 -13.84
C GLU A 315 -17.87 -3.19 -14.14
N VAL A 316 -17.00 -3.39 -13.15
CA VAL A 316 -15.54 -3.40 -13.30
C VAL A 316 -14.92 -4.81 -13.15
N ILE A 317 -15.76 -5.84 -13.33
CA ILE A 317 -15.34 -7.25 -13.35
C ILE A 317 -15.91 -7.87 -14.62
N CYS A 318 -15.04 -8.23 -15.56
CA CYS A 318 -15.50 -8.80 -16.82
C CYS A 318 -15.59 -10.33 -16.71
N SER A 319 -16.81 -10.85 -16.66
CA SER A 319 -17.11 -12.29 -16.61
C SER A 319 -17.40 -12.90 -17.98
N GLU A 320 -17.66 -12.07 -18.99
CA GLU A 320 -17.90 -12.48 -20.38
C GLU A 320 -17.44 -11.39 -21.35
N TYR A 321 -16.80 -11.79 -22.44
CA TYR A 321 -16.47 -10.89 -23.56
C TYR A 321 -16.39 -11.65 -24.88
N VAL A 322 -16.57 -10.92 -26.00
CA VAL A 322 -16.30 -11.43 -27.34
C VAL A 322 -14.86 -11.06 -27.70
N GLY A 323 -14.01 -12.05 -27.92
CA GLY A 323 -12.61 -11.84 -28.29
C GLY A 323 -12.48 -11.24 -29.69
N THR A 324 -11.29 -10.71 -30.02
CA THR A 324 -10.96 -10.20 -31.35
C THR A 324 -10.99 -11.30 -32.44
N ASP A 325 -11.01 -12.56 -32.01
CA ASP A 325 -11.22 -13.76 -32.86
C ASP A 325 -12.71 -14.08 -33.10
N GLY A 326 -13.64 -13.29 -32.55
CA GLY A 326 -15.08 -13.47 -32.67
C GLY A 326 -15.67 -14.57 -31.77
N VAL A 327 -14.88 -15.15 -30.87
CA VAL A 327 -15.33 -16.17 -29.92
C VAL A 327 -15.82 -15.51 -28.63
N THR A 328 -16.95 -15.98 -28.09
CA THR A 328 -17.44 -15.56 -26.77
C THR A 328 -16.74 -16.38 -25.68
N TYR A 329 -16.05 -15.70 -24.78
CA TYR A 329 -15.39 -16.28 -23.60
C TYR A 329 -16.16 -15.94 -22.33
N ASN A 330 -16.46 -16.97 -21.53
CA ASN A 330 -17.12 -16.88 -20.24
C ASN A 330 -16.77 -18.11 -19.38
N GLU A 331 -17.36 -18.25 -18.20
CA GLU A 331 -17.10 -19.38 -17.29
C GLU A 331 -17.35 -20.76 -17.94
N THR A 332 -18.35 -20.89 -18.81
CA THR A 332 -18.66 -22.17 -19.49
C THR A 332 -17.84 -22.43 -20.73
N ASN A 333 -17.27 -21.40 -21.34
CA ASN A 333 -16.34 -21.43 -22.46
C ASN A 333 -15.12 -20.53 -22.17
N PRO A 334 -14.31 -20.86 -21.18
CA PRO A 334 -13.26 -19.96 -20.69
C PRO A 334 -12.05 -19.84 -21.63
N GLY A 335 -11.81 -20.83 -22.49
CA GLY A 335 -10.55 -20.96 -23.21
C GLY A 335 -9.37 -20.98 -22.22
N GLU A 336 -8.25 -20.40 -22.65
CA GLU A 336 -7.11 -20.14 -21.77
C GLU A 336 -7.18 -18.78 -21.07
N TYR A 337 -8.27 -18.06 -21.21
CA TYR A 337 -8.38 -16.65 -20.78
C TYR A 337 -9.16 -16.49 -19.48
N LEU A 338 -10.22 -17.24 -19.28
CA LEU A 338 -11.09 -17.16 -18.09
C LEU A 338 -11.10 -18.47 -17.27
N ASP A 339 -10.17 -19.39 -17.52
CA ASP A 339 -10.07 -20.70 -16.86
C ASP A 339 -9.86 -20.61 -15.33
N LYS A 340 -9.29 -19.51 -14.84
CA LYS A 340 -9.06 -19.25 -13.40
C LYS A 340 -10.04 -18.27 -12.77
N GLY A 341 -10.86 -17.57 -13.56
CA GLY A 341 -11.78 -16.56 -13.05
C GLY A 341 -12.08 -15.44 -14.02
N ALA A 342 -12.90 -14.48 -13.59
CA ALA A 342 -13.23 -13.27 -14.29
C ALA A 342 -12.03 -12.30 -14.38
N LEU A 343 -12.07 -11.32 -15.31
CA LEU A 343 -11.04 -10.30 -15.42
C LEU A 343 -11.31 -9.15 -14.43
N PRO A 344 -10.39 -8.86 -13.52
CA PRO A 344 -10.52 -7.75 -12.58
C PRO A 344 -10.13 -6.41 -13.26
N ILE A 345 -11.01 -5.87 -14.11
CA ILE A 345 -10.77 -4.65 -14.93
C ILE A 345 -11.08 -3.37 -14.16
N LYS A 346 -10.63 -3.26 -12.93
CA LYS A 346 -10.97 -2.18 -11.99
C LYS A 346 -10.69 -0.79 -12.53
N TYR A 347 -9.53 -0.60 -13.14
CA TYR A 347 -9.10 0.69 -13.68
C TYR A 347 -9.67 0.90 -15.08
N GLY A 348 -10.02 2.16 -15.41
CA GLY A 348 -10.43 2.55 -16.76
C GLY A 348 -9.28 2.44 -17.78
N GLU A 349 -9.62 2.26 -19.06
CA GLU A 349 -8.62 2.30 -20.13
C GLU A 349 -8.03 3.71 -20.26
N ASP A 350 -6.71 3.77 -20.37
CA ASP A 350 -6.01 5.00 -20.73
C ASP A 350 -5.98 5.14 -22.26
N PRO A 351 -6.66 6.15 -22.82
CA PRO A 351 -6.75 6.31 -24.27
C PRO A 351 -5.41 6.67 -24.93
N THR A 352 -4.44 7.13 -24.15
CA THR A 352 -3.13 7.56 -24.63
C THR A 352 -2.03 6.52 -24.38
N GLN A 353 -2.35 5.38 -23.76
CA GLN A 353 -1.41 4.30 -23.47
C GLN A 353 -0.79 3.75 -24.76
N THR A 354 0.53 3.59 -24.77
CA THR A 354 1.28 3.09 -25.95
C THR A 354 1.91 1.72 -25.75
N SER A 355 1.87 1.16 -24.55
CA SER A 355 2.55 -0.08 -24.17
C SER A 355 1.83 -0.69 -22.95
N GLU A 356 2.60 -1.23 -22.00
CA GLU A 356 2.09 -1.73 -20.71
C GLU A 356 1.71 -0.65 -19.73
N ASN A 357 2.25 0.55 -19.89
CA ASN A 357 2.23 1.64 -18.93
C ASN A 357 1.02 2.56 -19.12
N SER A 358 0.26 2.79 -18.05
CA SER A 358 -0.94 3.64 -17.97
C SER A 358 -0.74 4.75 -16.96
N GLU A 359 -1.29 5.94 -17.25
CA GLU A 359 -1.26 7.10 -16.33
C GLU A 359 -2.51 7.22 -15.45
N VAL A 360 -3.35 6.18 -15.37
CA VAL A 360 -4.46 6.14 -14.42
C VAL A 360 -3.93 5.95 -13.01
N ASP A 361 -4.27 6.86 -12.09
CA ASP A 361 -3.83 6.85 -10.68
C ASP A 361 -4.11 5.52 -9.97
N VAL A 362 -3.13 5.03 -9.20
CA VAL A 362 -3.33 3.84 -8.38
C VAL A 362 -3.91 4.23 -7.03
N VAL A 363 -5.12 3.75 -6.76
CA VAL A 363 -5.82 3.96 -5.50
C VAL A 363 -5.17 3.15 -4.38
N VAL A 364 -4.81 3.82 -3.27
CA VAL A 364 -4.17 3.20 -2.11
C VAL A 364 -5.11 3.19 -0.91
N TYR A 365 -5.58 4.36 -0.49
CA TYR A 365 -6.58 4.49 0.58
C TYR A 365 -7.70 5.43 0.16
N ARG A 366 -8.93 5.03 0.44
CA ARG A 366 -10.12 5.81 0.13
C ARG A 366 -11.17 5.73 1.24
N TYR A 367 -12.12 6.64 1.21
CA TYR A 367 -13.07 6.84 2.30
C TYR A 367 -13.95 5.60 2.60
N ALA A 368 -14.25 4.77 1.60
CA ALA A 368 -14.98 3.53 1.81
C ALA A 368 -14.23 2.53 2.73
N ASP A 369 -12.89 2.49 2.68
CA ASP A 369 -12.09 1.69 3.62
C ASP A 369 -12.30 2.17 5.05
N VAL A 370 -12.25 3.49 5.29
CA VAL A 370 -12.48 4.08 6.61
C VAL A 370 -13.89 3.78 7.12
N LEU A 371 -14.92 3.94 6.28
CA LEU A 371 -16.31 3.70 6.68
C LEU A 371 -16.55 2.24 7.08
N THR A 372 -16.00 1.30 6.32
CA THR A 372 -16.16 -0.13 6.63
C THR A 372 -15.32 -0.55 7.85
N LEU A 373 -14.13 0.02 8.06
CA LEU A 373 -13.38 -0.16 9.30
C LEU A 373 -14.10 0.47 10.50
N MET A 374 -14.78 1.62 10.32
CA MET A 374 -15.62 2.24 11.36
C MET A 374 -16.77 1.31 11.76
N ALA A 375 -17.46 0.68 10.77
CA ALA A 375 -18.52 -0.28 11.06
C ALA A 375 -18.00 -1.43 11.95
N GLU A 376 -16.86 -2.00 11.63
CA GLU A 376 -16.22 -3.06 12.42
C GLU A 376 -15.81 -2.56 13.81
N ALA A 377 -15.09 -1.45 13.88
CA ALA A 377 -14.53 -0.93 15.12
C ALA A 377 -15.64 -0.53 16.12
N LEU A 378 -16.72 0.09 15.65
CA LEU A 378 -17.89 0.43 16.46
C LEU A 378 -18.55 -0.81 17.06
N ALA A 379 -18.77 -1.84 16.25
CA ALA A 379 -19.39 -3.07 16.72
C ALA A 379 -18.51 -3.82 17.73
N ARG A 380 -17.21 -3.92 17.47
CA ARG A 380 -16.24 -4.58 18.37
C ARG A 380 -16.03 -3.78 19.67
N SER A 381 -15.93 -2.46 19.59
CA SER A 381 -15.74 -1.60 20.76
C SER A 381 -16.93 -1.66 21.72
N ASN A 382 -18.15 -1.76 21.20
CA ASN A 382 -19.36 -1.89 21.99
C ASN A 382 -19.70 -3.35 22.37
N ASN A 383 -18.97 -4.32 21.83
CA ASN A 383 -19.30 -5.75 21.90
C ASN A 383 -20.77 -6.03 21.50
N ALA A 384 -21.31 -5.26 20.57
CA ALA A 384 -22.70 -5.30 20.10
C ALA A 384 -22.85 -4.60 18.74
N VAL A 385 -23.83 -5.02 17.96
CA VAL A 385 -24.22 -4.29 16.75
C VAL A 385 -24.97 -3.02 17.15
N THR A 386 -24.45 -1.88 16.71
CA THR A 386 -25.09 -0.57 16.96
C THR A 386 -25.65 -0.01 15.67
N GLN A 387 -26.66 0.88 15.77
CA GLN A 387 -27.22 1.54 14.60
C GLN A 387 -26.12 2.31 13.81
N GLU A 388 -25.22 3.00 14.52
CA GLU A 388 -24.11 3.72 13.88
C GLU A 388 -23.19 2.75 13.08
N ALA A 389 -22.92 1.54 13.59
CA ALA A 389 -22.14 0.54 12.86
C ALA A 389 -22.86 0.09 11.60
N VAL A 390 -24.17 -0.15 11.67
CA VAL A 390 -24.98 -0.51 10.50
C VAL A 390 -25.04 0.64 9.50
N ASP A 391 -25.16 1.89 9.95
CA ASP A 391 -25.18 3.06 9.07
C ASP A 391 -23.84 3.18 8.31
N ARG A 392 -22.70 2.98 8.97
CA ARG A 392 -21.38 3.02 8.29
C ARG A 392 -21.23 1.90 7.26
N LEU A 393 -21.73 0.71 7.53
CA LEU A 393 -21.77 -0.38 6.55
C LEU A 393 -22.67 -0.01 5.37
N ASN A 394 -23.85 0.54 5.64
CA ASN A 394 -24.81 0.95 4.63
C ASN A 394 -24.33 2.08 3.73
N ASP A 395 -23.50 2.99 4.21
CA ASP A 395 -22.90 4.04 3.37
C ASP A 395 -22.25 3.43 2.11
N VAL A 396 -21.53 2.33 2.28
CA VAL A 396 -20.85 1.62 1.17
C VAL A 396 -21.78 0.65 0.44
N HIS A 397 -22.54 -0.14 1.19
CA HIS A 397 -23.45 -1.16 0.65
C HIS A 397 -24.52 -0.58 -0.28
N THR A 398 -25.14 0.53 0.11
CA THR A 398 -26.16 1.19 -0.72
C THR A 398 -25.58 1.90 -1.94
N ARG A 399 -24.34 2.41 -1.86
CA ARG A 399 -23.61 2.94 -3.02
C ARG A 399 -23.44 1.87 -4.10
N ALA A 400 -23.22 0.61 -3.69
CA ALA A 400 -23.16 -0.54 -4.61
C ALA A 400 -24.53 -0.89 -5.24
N GLY A 401 -25.61 -0.16 -4.91
CA GLY A 401 -26.95 -0.35 -5.45
C GLY A 401 -27.76 -1.45 -4.75
N LEU A 402 -27.30 -1.89 -3.58
CA LEU A 402 -27.93 -2.93 -2.79
C LEU A 402 -28.91 -2.34 -1.74
N ALA A 403 -29.82 -3.15 -1.24
CA ALA A 403 -30.78 -2.72 -0.23
C ALA A 403 -30.10 -2.53 1.11
N ALA A 404 -30.40 -1.41 1.81
CA ALA A 404 -29.84 -1.12 3.10
C ALA A 404 -30.17 -2.20 4.14
N TYR A 405 -29.17 -2.62 4.89
CA TYR A 405 -29.38 -3.47 6.07
C TYR A 405 -30.14 -2.71 7.15
N GLN A 406 -30.97 -3.46 7.89
CA GLN A 406 -31.59 -2.99 9.11
C GLN A 406 -30.85 -3.59 10.31
N LEU A 407 -30.88 -2.93 11.47
CA LEU A 407 -30.28 -3.46 12.69
C LEU A 407 -30.85 -4.85 13.05
N SER A 408 -32.14 -5.09 12.77
CA SER A 408 -32.83 -6.36 12.99
C SER A 408 -32.39 -7.50 12.09
N ASP A 409 -31.65 -7.23 11.01
CA ASP A 409 -31.15 -8.25 10.10
C ASP A 409 -29.99 -9.06 10.69
N PHE A 410 -29.37 -8.51 11.75
CA PHE A 410 -28.24 -9.13 12.41
C PHE A 410 -28.66 -9.81 13.72
N THR A 411 -28.45 -11.12 13.80
CA THR A 411 -28.80 -11.93 14.96
C THR A 411 -27.71 -11.99 16.03
N SER A 412 -26.48 -11.63 15.66
CA SER A 412 -25.31 -11.65 16.52
C SER A 412 -24.25 -10.66 16.05
N LEU A 413 -23.26 -10.38 16.92
CA LEU A 413 -22.08 -9.61 16.55
C LEU A 413 -21.29 -10.30 15.40
N ASP A 414 -21.12 -11.62 15.48
CA ASP A 414 -20.36 -12.38 14.46
C ASP A 414 -21.07 -12.35 13.09
N ASP A 415 -22.40 -12.37 13.07
CA ASP A 415 -23.20 -12.23 11.85
C ASP A 415 -22.94 -10.86 11.17
N PHE A 416 -22.98 -9.78 11.95
CA PHE A 416 -22.65 -8.44 11.47
C PHE A 416 -21.19 -8.33 11.00
N LEU A 417 -20.25 -8.83 11.79
CA LEU A 417 -18.82 -8.81 11.41
C LEU A 417 -18.57 -9.61 10.14
N GLY A 418 -19.28 -10.71 9.94
CA GLY A 418 -19.25 -11.46 8.69
C GLY A 418 -19.73 -10.66 7.49
N ALA A 419 -20.81 -9.86 7.65
CA ALA A 419 -21.29 -8.95 6.63
C ALA A 419 -20.27 -7.84 6.32
N VAL A 420 -19.66 -7.25 7.34
CA VAL A 420 -18.59 -6.24 7.16
C VAL A 420 -17.40 -6.83 6.40
N LEU A 421 -16.92 -8.01 6.79
CA LEU A 421 -15.79 -8.66 6.12
C LEU A 421 -16.09 -8.99 4.65
N LYS A 422 -17.34 -9.40 4.35
CA LYS A 422 -17.81 -9.64 3.00
C LYS A 422 -17.84 -8.33 2.20
N GLU A 423 -18.44 -7.27 2.74
CA GLU A 423 -18.53 -5.96 2.11
C GLU A 423 -17.15 -5.40 1.78
N ARG A 424 -16.18 -5.49 2.71
CA ARG A 424 -14.80 -5.06 2.50
C ARG A 424 -14.14 -5.82 1.36
N GLY A 425 -14.37 -7.14 1.26
CA GLY A 425 -13.87 -7.94 0.13
C GLY A 425 -14.43 -7.47 -1.21
N HIS A 426 -15.76 -7.25 -1.28
CA HIS A 426 -16.43 -6.78 -2.49
C HIS A 426 -16.03 -5.35 -2.88
N GLU A 427 -15.72 -4.52 -1.91
CA GLU A 427 -15.40 -3.11 -2.09
C GLU A 427 -13.93 -2.87 -2.47
N LEU A 428 -13.00 -3.51 -1.74
CA LEU A 428 -11.60 -3.16 -1.70
C LEU A 428 -10.66 -4.17 -2.40
N TRP A 429 -11.21 -5.08 -3.23
CA TRP A 429 -10.37 -6.02 -3.97
C TRP A 429 -9.36 -5.29 -4.87
N GLY A 430 -8.13 -5.79 -4.91
CA GLY A 430 -7.03 -5.15 -5.64
C GLY A 430 -6.43 -3.92 -4.95
N GLU A 431 -6.83 -3.60 -3.70
CA GLU A 431 -6.32 -2.46 -2.93
C GLU A 431 -5.45 -2.88 -1.72
N GLY A 432 -5.15 -4.18 -1.59
CA GLY A 432 -4.21 -4.70 -0.60
C GLY A 432 -4.73 -4.78 0.84
N CYS A 433 -6.04 -4.71 1.06
CA CYS A 433 -6.63 -4.70 2.40
C CYS A 433 -6.93 -6.11 2.96
N ARG A 434 -7.17 -7.10 2.07
CA ARG A 434 -7.77 -8.37 2.46
C ARG A 434 -6.94 -9.20 3.42
N ARG A 435 -5.61 -9.27 3.22
CA ARG A 435 -4.72 -10.02 4.11
C ARG A 435 -4.86 -9.56 5.57
N SER A 436 -4.74 -8.26 5.81
CA SER A 436 -4.84 -7.68 7.16
C SER A 436 -6.24 -7.87 7.76
N ASP A 437 -7.29 -7.79 6.94
CA ASP A 437 -8.66 -8.11 7.35
C ASP A 437 -8.77 -9.57 7.81
N LEU A 438 -8.33 -10.53 6.99
CA LEU A 438 -8.41 -11.95 7.31
C LEU A 438 -7.57 -12.33 8.54
N ILE A 439 -6.39 -11.72 8.72
CA ILE A 439 -5.56 -11.93 9.94
C ILE A 439 -6.32 -11.42 11.17
N ARG A 440 -6.93 -10.25 11.10
CA ARG A 440 -7.70 -9.65 12.20
C ARG A 440 -8.91 -10.49 12.60
N TYR A 441 -9.52 -11.18 11.63
CA TYR A 441 -10.62 -12.11 11.83
C TYR A 441 -10.16 -13.55 12.18
N GLY A 442 -8.86 -13.85 12.14
CA GLY A 442 -8.32 -15.20 12.38
C GLY A 442 -8.61 -16.18 11.25
N LEU A 443 -8.77 -15.70 10.01
CA LEU A 443 -9.21 -16.51 8.86
C LEU A 443 -8.14 -16.64 7.76
N TYR A 444 -7.00 -15.94 7.86
CA TYR A 444 -6.04 -15.87 6.76
C TYR A 444 -5.48 -17.23 6.34
N ILE A 445 -5.06 -18.02 7.31
CA ILE A 445 -4.49 -19.36 7.04
C ILE A 445 -5.56 -20.32 6.52
N ASP A 446 -6.75 -20.31 7.11
CA ASP A 446 -7.88 -21.13 6.63
C ASP A 446 -8.25 -20.77 5.19
N TYR A 447 -8.19 -19.48 4.81
CA TYR A 447 -8.48 -19.03 3.46
C TYR A 447 -7.41 -19.46 2.46
N ALA A 448 -6.13 -19.40 2.85
CA ALA A 448 -5.04 -19.91 2.02
C ALA A 448 -5.19 -21.43 1.76
N ILE A 449 -5.58 -22.21 2.76
CA ILE A 449 -5.85 -23.65 2.62
C ILE A 449 -7.08 -23.87 1.74
N LYS A 450 -8.18 -23.20 2.05
CA LYS A 450 -9.49 -23.44 1.41
C LYS A 450 -9.56 -22.96 -0.03
N TYR A 451 -9.07 -21.73 -0.30
CA TYR A 451 -9.26 -21.05 -1.58
C TYR A 451 -8.05 -21.15 -2.50
N LYS A 452 -6.85 -21.33 -1.96
CA LYS A 452 -5.61 -21.48 -2.74
C LYS A 452 -5.06 -22.91 -2.75
N GLY A 453 -5.65 -23.80 -1.98
CA GLY A 453 -5.17 -25.19 -1.87
C GLY A 453 -3.79 -25.32 -1.24
N SER A 454 -3.43 -24.36 -0.38
CA SER A 454 -2.14 -24.37 0.29
C SER A 454 -1.99 -25.63 1.16
N THR A 455 -0.87 -26.30 1.01
CA THR A 455 -0.47 -27.44 1.87
C THR A 455 0.65 -27.04 2.84
N THR A 456 1.16 -25.82 2.72
CA THR A 456 2.29 -25.29 3.49
C THR A 456 1.90 -24.24 4.51
N ALA A 457 0.72 -23.61 4.36
CA ALA A 457 0.25 -22.55 5.26
C ALA A 457 0.19 -23.01 6.73
N LYS A 458 0.75 -22.20 7.62
CA LYS A 458 0.81 -22.38 9.06
C LYS A 458 0.47 -21.08 9.78
N GLU A 459 -0.02 -21.17 11.01
CA GLU A 459 -0.43 -20.00 11.82
C GLU A 459 0.66 -18.93 11.94
N TYR A 460 1.92 -19.31 12.05
CA TYR A 460 3.02 -18.35 12.13
C TYR A 460 3.18 -17.50 10.85
N MET A 461 2.63 -17.95 9.71
CA MET A 461 2.68 -17.24 8.43
C MET A 461 1.72 -16.04 8.34
N ASN A 462 1.03 -15.72 9.43
CA ASN A 462 0.43 -14.39 9.58
C ASN A 462 1.47 -13.27 9.52
N LEU A 463 2.73 -13.56 9.85
CA LEU A 463 3.87 -12.69 9.60
C LEU A 463 4.75 -13.31 8.50
N MET A 464 5.41 -12.47 7.72
CA MET A 464 6.46 -12.89 6.80
C MET A 464 7.77 -13.14 7.58
N PRO A 465 8.66 -14.03 7.09
CA PRO A 465 9.98 -14.19 7.67
C PRO A 465 10.86 -12.98 7.37
N LEU A 466 11.70 -12.60 8.31
CA LEU A 466 12.80 -11.68 8.00
C LEU A 466 13.76 -12.36 7.00
N PRO A 467 14.35 -11.61 6.04
CA PRO A 467 15.33 -12.16 5.12
C PRO A 467 16.50 -12.83 5.84
N GLN A 468 16.95 -13.98 5.35
CA GLN A 468 18.07 -14.70 5.94
C GLN A 468 19.36 -13.85 5.98
N SER A 469 19.55 -12.96 5.01
CA SER A 469 20.67 -12.02 4.98
C SER A 469 20.70 -11.13 6.24
N VAL A 470 19.54 -10.58 6.63
CA VAL A 470 19.42 -9.72 7.83
C VAL A 470 19.81 -10.49 9.10
N ILE A 471 19.36 -11.74 9.23
CA ILE A 471 19.71 -12.61 10.36
C ILE A 471 21.22 -12.88 10.38
N THR A 472 21.78 -13.25 9.22
CA THR A 472 23.21 -13.62 9.10
C THR A 472 24.11 -12.42 9.31
N GLU A 473 23.82 -11.27 8.71
CA GLU A 473 24.61 -10.03 8.84
C GLU A 473 24.59 -9.49 10.27
N SER A 474 23.51 -9.73 11.01
CA SER A 474 23.40 -9.37 12.42
C SER A 474 24.16 -10.31 13.37
N SER A 475 24.84 -11.32 12.87
CA SER A 475 25.47 -12.37 13.70
C SER A 475 24.48 -13.03 14.70
N GLY A 476 23.20 -13.13 14.31
CA GLY A 476 22.14 -13.71 15.13
C GLY A 476 21.55 -12.79 16.20
N GLN A 477 21.91 -11.50 16.22
CA GLN A 477 21.30 -10.54 17.16
C GLN A 477 19.89 -10.10 16.72
N VAL A 478 19.60 -10.15 15.43
CA VAL A 478 18.23 -9.98 14.91
C VAL A 478 17.55 -11.33 14.94
N ILE A 479 16.52 -11.46 15.75
CA ILE A 479 15.78 -12.71 15.96
C ILE A 479 14.69 -12.86 14.90
N GLN A 480 14.62 -14.03 14.27
CA GLN A 480 13.58 -14.41 13.30
C GLN A 480 12.20 -14.47 13.95
N ASN A 481 11.14 -14.32 13.15
CA ASN A 481 9.79 -14.64 13.58
C ASN A 481 9.66 -16.13 13.91
N GLU A 482 8.91 -16.44 14.97
CA GLU A 482 8.69 -17.81 15.41
C GLU A 482 8.11 -18.68 14.27
N GLY A 483 8.63 -19.89 14.12
CA GLY A 483 8.18 -20.85 13.10
C GLY A 483 9.02 -20.86 11.81
N TYR A 484 9.88 -19.85 11.57
CA TYR A 484 10.77 -19.78 10.41
C TYR A 484 12.21 -20.17 10.71
#